data_35965b0834de0dd3c80e108ed14dc115
#
_entry.id   35965b0834de0dd3c80e108ed14dc115
#
_cell.length_a   1.000
_cell.length_b   1.000
_cell.length_c   1.000
_cell.angle_alpha   90.00
_cell.angle_beta   90.00
_cell.angle_gamma   90.00
#
_symmetry.space_group_name_H-M   'P 1'
#
loop_
_entity.id
_entity.type
_entity.pdbx_description
1 polymer ?
#
loop_
_entity_poly.entity_id
_entity_poly.type
_entity_poly.pdbx_seq_one_letter_code
_entity_poly.pdbx_strand_id
1 'polypeptide(L)'
;MQEFAYTLGNVVKQSRLAQKMTQLEVAERIQADERTILNIEHYKGNPKMEILWALIRALGIDANAVFYPEKAHENSDMKRLQLLLEDCSDAEVSMLLSICESVLDAFRSAQGKMIVDQ
;
A
#
# COMPACT_ATOMS: atom_id res chain seq x y z
N MET A 1 0.55 -19.13 -1.92
CA MET A 1 -0.25 -18.86 -3.14
C MET A 1 -1.67 -18.46 -2.80
N GLN A 2 -2.34 -19.18 -1.89
CA GLN A 2 -3.70 -18.82 -1.46
C GLN A 2 -3.75 -17.47 -0.74
N GLU A 3 -2.75 -17.18 0.06
CA GLU A 3 -2.67 -15.90 0.78
C GLU A 3 -2.61 -14.72 -0.17
N PHE A 4 -1.81 -14.83 -1.22
CA PHE A 4 -1.69 -13.79 -2.24
C PHE A 4 -3.04 -13.54 -2.93
N ALA A 5 -3.71 -14.61 -3.34
CA ALA A 5 -4.99 -14.51 -4.05
C ALA A 5 -6.08 -13.89 -3.16
N TYR A 6 -6.08 -14.25 -1.89
CA TYR A 6 -7.03 -13.71 -0.91
C TYR A 6 -6.81 -12.22 -0.69
N THR A 7 -5.55 -11.82 -0.45
CA THR A 7 -5.20 -10.41 -0.24
C THR A 7 -5.55 -9.57 -1.46
N LEU A 8 -5.13 -10.01 -2.64
CA LEU A 8 -5.40 -9.28 -3.88
C LEU A 8 -6.90 -9.14 -4.14
N GLY A 9 -7.65 -10.23 -3.99
CA GLY A 9 -9.10 -10.21 -4.21
C GLY A 9 -9.81 -9.23 -3.30
N ASN A 10 -9.44 -9.18 -2.02
CA ASN A 10 -10.03 -8.25 -1.07
C ASN A 10 -9.69 -6.80 -1.40
N VAL A 11 -8.43 -6.52 -1.71
CA VAL A 11 -7.99 -5.16 -2.04
C VAL A 11 -8.69 -4.64 -3.29
N VAL A 12 -8.78 -5.47 -4.32
CA VAL A 12 -9.45 -5.10 -5.58
C VAL A 12 -10.92 -4.82 -5.34
N LYS A 13 -11.60 -5.72 -4.64
CA LYS A 13 -13.04 -5.57 -4.35
C LYS A 13 -13.30 -4.32 -3.53
N GLN A 14 -12.55 -4.09 -2.47
CA GLN A 14 -12.70 -2.92 -1.61
C GLN A 14 -12.47 -1.63 -2.39
N SER A 15 -11.42 -1.57 -3.20
CA SER A 15 -11.09 -0.38 -3.98
C SER A 15 -12.16 -0.10 -5.04
N ARG A 16 -12.65 -1.15 -5.69
CA ARG A 16 -13.73 -1.04 -6.68
C ARG A 16 -15.00 -0.48 -6.06
N LEU A 17 -15.43 -1.09 -4.94
CA LEU A 17 -16.66 -0.67 -4.24
C LEU A 17 -16.55 0.75 -3.69
N ALA A 18 -15.37 1.13 -3.19
CA ALA A 18 -15.13 2.48 -2.68
C ALA A 18 -15.30 3.53 -3.78
N GLN A 19 -15.00 3.17 -5.02
CA GLN A 19 -15.16 4.05 -6.18
C GLN A 19 -16.49 3.85 -6.90
N LYS A 20 -17.37 3.02 -6.35
CA LYS A 20 -18.72 2.76 -6.89
C LYS A 20 -18.69 2.26 -8.33
N MET A 21 -17.73 1.38 -8.63
CA MET A 21 -17.57 0.79 -9.95
C MET A 21 -18.08 -0.65 -9.97
N THR A 22 -18.60 -1.06 -11.12
CA THR A 22 -18.94 -2.46 -11.36
C THR A 22 -17.69 -3.22 -11.80
N GLN A 23 -17.74 -4.56 -11.73
CA GLN A 23 -16.67 -5.40 -12.23
C GLN A 23 -16.43 -5.16 -13.72
N LEU A 24 -17.51 -4.98 -14.48
CA LEU A 24 -17.41 -4.70 -15.91
C LEU A 24 -16.71 -3.37 -16.19
N GLU A 25 -17.04 -2.33 -15.43
CA GLU A 25 -16.40 -1.02 -15.59
C GLU A 25 -14.90 -1.08 -15.32
N VAL A 26 -14.48 -1.83 -14.32
CA VAL A 26 -13.06 -2.03 -14.03
C VAL A 26 -12.39 -2.78 -15.18
N ALA A 27 -13.03 -3.86 -15.64
CA ALA A 27 -12.50 -4.67 -16.74
C ALA A 27 -12.32 -3.83 -18.01
N GLU A 28 -13.30 -3.01 -18.34
CA GLU A 28 -13.23 -2.13 -19.50
C GLU A 28 -12.08 -1.12 -19.38
N ARG A 29 -11.87 -0.57 -18.18
CA ARG A 29 -10.81 0.42 -17.95
C ARG A 29 -9.42 -0.16 -18.18
N ILE A 30 -9.21 -1.44 -17.84
CA ILE A 30 -7.92 -2.10 -18.00
C ILE A 30 -7.85 -2.96 -19.26
N GLN A 31 -8.88 -2.94 -20.09
CA GLN A 31 -8.97 -3.71 -21.35
C GLN A 31 -8.83 -5.22 -21.10
N ALA A 32 -9.51 -5.70 -20.08
CA ALA A 32 -9.56 -7.12 -19.73
C ALA A 32 -11.01 -7.61 -19.73
N ASP A 33 -11.18 -8.93 -19.65
CA ASP A 33 -12.51 -9.53 -19.52
C ASP A 33 -13.06 -9.34 -18.11
N GLU A 34 -14.38 -9.14 -18.03
CA GLU A 34 -15.07 -9.07 -16.75
C GLU A 34 -14.77 -10.31 -15.88
N ARG A 35 -14.65 -11.47 -16.53
CA ARG A 35 -14.35 -12.72 -15.84
C ARG A 35 -13.02 -12.69 -15.11
N THR A 36 -12.06 -11.94 -15.62
CA THR A 36 -10.78 -11.75 -14.96
C THR A 36 -10.95 -11.08 -13.60
N ILE A 37 -11.77 -10.02 -13.55
CA ILE A 37 -12.07 -9.31 -12.31
C ILE A 37 -12.85 -10.20 -11.36
N LEU A 38 -13.85 -10.89 -11.87
CA LEU A 38 -14.67 -11.82 -11.08
C LEU A 38 -13.80 -12.88 -10.41
N ASN A 39 -12.88 -13.49 -11.17
CA ASN A 39 -11.99 -14.52 -10.65
C ASN A 39 -11.06 -13.97 -9.57
N ILE A 40 -10.51 -12.77 -9.77
CA ILE A 40 -9.63 -12.13 -8.78
C ILE A 40 -10.40 -11.91 -7.48
N GLU A 41 -11.61 -11.37 -7.55
CA GLU A 41 -12.43 -11.08 -6.36
C GLU A 41 -12.93 -12.34 -5.67
N HIS A 42 -13.01 -13.47 -6.38
CA HIS A 42 -13.38 -14.76 -5.82
C HIS A 42 -12.17 -15.60 -5.39
N TYR A 43 -11.00 -14.97 -5.29
CA TYR A 43 -9.76 -15.60 -4.81
C TYR A 43 -9.24 -16.72 -5.70
N LYS A 44 -9.62 -16.70 -6.97
CA LYS A 44 -9.20 -17.68 -7.98
C LYS A 44 -8.21 -17.10 -8.98
N GLY A 45 -7.88 -15.81 -8.82
CA GLY A 45 -7.07 -15.12 -9.78
C GLY A 45 -5.58 -15.21 -9.48
N ASN A 46 -4.82 -15.46 -10.53
CA ASN A 46 -3.37 -15.26 -10.54
C ASN A 46 -3.06 -14.46 -11.80
N PRO A 47 -3.33 -13.14 -11.77
CA PRO A 47 -3.23 -12.33 -12.98
C PRO A 47 -1.79 -12.18 -13.43
N LYS A 48 -1.62 -12.06 -14.75
CA LYS A 48 -0.31 -11.71 -15.32
C LYS A 48 0.08 -10.33 -14.82
N MET A 49 1.38 -10.07 -14.78
CA MET A 49 1.91 -8.79 -14.30
C MET A 49 1.30 -7.60 -15.04
N GLU A 50 1.07 -7.70 -16.34
CA GLU A 50 0.48 -6.60 -17.12
C GLU A 50 -0.94 -6.25 -16.66
N ILE A 51 -1.72 -7.27 -16.26
CA ILE A 51 -3.08 -7.07 -15.72
C ILE A 51 -2.99 -6.46 -14.33
N LEU A 52 -2.13 -7.00 -13.48
CA LEU A 52 -1.91 -6.50 -12.13
C LEU A 52 -1.46 -5.03 -12.14
N TRP A 53 -0.51 -4.70 -13.00
CA TRP A 53 -0.02 -3.35 -13.21
C TRP A 53 -1.17 -2.40 -13.55
N ALA A 54 -1.96 -2.76 -14.57
CA ALA A 54 -3.07 -1.93 -15.03
C ALA A 54 -4.14 -1.76 -13.93
N LEU A 55 -4.41 -2.83 -13.20
CA LEU A 55 -5.43 -2.85 -12.15
C LEU A 55 -5.05 -1.95 -10.98
N ILE A 56 -3.82 -2.05 -10.52
CA ILE A 56 -3.32 -1.22 -9.42
C ILE A 56 -3.41 0.26 -9.79
N ARG A 57 -3.01 0.61 -11.00
CA ARG A 57 -3.02 2.00 -11.46
C ARG A 57 -4.42 2.51 -11.72
N ALA A 58 -5.29 1.69 -12.30
CA ALA A 58 -6.67 2.10 -12.61
C ALA A 58 -7.50 2.37 -11.36
N LEU A 59 -7.31 1.57 -10.32
CA LEU A 59 -8.05 1.70 -9.07
C LEU A 59 -7.34 2.55 -8.01
N GLY A 60 -6.13 3.03 -8.30
CA GLY A 60 -5.36 3.82 -7.35
C GLY A 60 -5.01 3.04 -6.10
N ILE A 61 -4.76 1.74 -6.24
CA ILE A 61 -4.42 0.86 -5.12
C ILE A 61 -3.00 1.18 -4.63
N ASP A 62 -2.82 1.22 -3.32
CA ASP A 62 -1.49 1.25 -2.73
C ASP A 62 -0.86 -0.14 -2.94
N ALA A 63 0.24 -0.19 -3.70
CA ALA A 63 0.92 -1.46 -3.99
C ALA A 63 1.33 -2.19 -2.71
N ASN A 64 1.63 -1.47 -1.63
CA ASN A 64 1.97 -2.09 -0.35
C ASN A 64 0.81 -2.88 0.23
N ALA A 65 -0.43 -2.48 -0.03
CA ALA A 65 -1.60 -3.22 0.44
C ALA A 65 -1.67 -4.62 -0.19
N VAL A 66 -1.11 -4.78 -1.39
CA VAL A 66 -1.08 -6.05 -2.11
C VAL A 66 0.16 -6.86 -1.76
N PHE A 67 1.34 -6.23 -1.78
CA PHE A 67 2.62 -6.93 -1.65
C PHE A 67 3.12 -7.03 -0.21
N TYR A 68 2.74 -6.08 0.64
CA TYR A 68 3.17 -6.05 2.05
C TYR A 68 1.99 -5.68 2.94
N PRO A 69 0.93 -6.52 2.93
CA PRO A 69 -0.28 -6.20 3.72
C PRO A 69 0.00 -6.05 5.22
N GLU A 70 1.04 -6.74 5.72
CA GLU A 70 1.45 -6.65 7.11
C GLU A 70 2.00 -5.27 7.49
N LYS A 71 2.38 -4.45 6.51
CA LYS A 71 2.87 -3.09 6.74
C LYS A 71 1.80 -2.03 6.56
N ALA A 72 0.58 -2.43 6.20
CA ALA A 72 -0.54 -1.50 6.04
C ALA A 72 -1.04 -1.08 7.42
N HIS A 73 -0.47 -0.02 7.96
CA HIS A 73 -0.90 0.53 9.24
C HIS A 73 -1.86 1.69 9.01
N GLU A 74 -3.02 1.63 9.65
CA GLU A 74 -3.92 2.78 9.75
C GLU A 74 -3.43 3.69 10.86
N ASN A 75 -2.26 4.28 10.69
CA ASN A 75 -1.73 5.27 11.61
C ASN A 75 -1.84 6.65 10.96
N SER A 76 -2.68 7.50 11.53
CA SER A 76 -2.92 8.84 11.02
C SER A 76 -1.64 9.69 11.03
N ASP A 77 -0.77 9.49 12.00
CA ASP A 77 0.49 10.21 12.09
C ASP A 77 1.46 9.80 10.98
N MET A 78 1.49 8.52 10.64
CA MET A 78 2.29 8.03 9.51
C MET A 78 1.82 8.69 8.21
N LYS A 79 0.51 8.75 8.00
CA LYS A 79 -0.06 9.35 6.81
C LYS A 79 0.23 10.86 6.75
N ARG A 80 0.11 11.54 7.88
CA ARG A 80 0.43 12.97 7.98
C ARG A 80 1.88 13.24 7.65
N LEU A 81 2.78 12.39 8.14
CA LEU A 81 4.21 12.49 7.86
C LEU A 81 4.50 12.29 6.37
N GLN A 82 3.89 11.28 5.77
CA GLN A 82 4.03 11.02 4.34
C GLN A 82 3.57 12.22 3.50
N LEU A 83 2.43 12.79 3.84
CA LEU A 83 1.90 13.97 3.14
C LEU A 83 2.81 15.18 3.30
N LEU A 84 3.37 15.38 4.49
CA LEU A 84 4.32 16.45 4.75
C LEU A 84 5.55 16.32 3.85
N LEU A 85 6.07 15.10 3.72
CA LEU A 85 7.26 14.85 2.92
C LEU A 85 7.02 14.99 1.42
N GLU A 86 5.81 14.72 0.95
CA GLU A 86 5.48 14.85 -0.47
C GLU A 86 5.63 16.29 -0.98
N ASP A 87 5.42 17.27 -0.12
CA ASP A 87 5.52 18.68 -0.49
C ASP A 87 6.94 19.23 -0.33
N CYS A 88 7.89 18.41 0.11
CA CYS A 88 9.26 18.84 0.34
C CYS A 88 10.12 18.73 -0.92
N SER A 89 11.06 19.66 -1.08
CA SER A 89 12.10 19.56 -2.09
C SER A 89 13.11 18.48 -1.72
N ASP A 90 13.92 18.05 -2.69
CA ASP A 90 14.99 17.06 -2.44
C ASP A 90 15.97 17.56 -1.37
N ALA A 91 16.30 18.85 -1.38
CA ALA A 91 17.18 19.43 -0.38
C ALA A 91 16.56 19.38 1.01
N GLU A 92 15.27 19.68 1.11
CA GLU A 92 14.54 19.60 2.37
C GLU A 92 14.46 18.18 2.90
N VAL A 93 14.19 17.21 2.02
CA VAL A 93 14.14 15.80 2.40
C VAL A 93 15.51 15.33 2.91
N SER A 94 16.59 15.72 2.24
CA SER A 94 17.94 15.35 2.63
C SER A 94 18.27 15.86 4.04
N MET A 95 17.90 17.11 4.32
CA MET A 95 18.09 17.71 5.64
C MET A 95 17.27 16.99 6.70
N LEU A 96 15.98 16.73 6.40
CA LEU A 96 15.08 16.04 7.32
C LEU A 96 15.54 14.64 7.61
N LEU A 97 16.08 13.94 6.62
CA LEU A 97 16.59 12.57 6.79
C LEU A 97 17.68 12.55 7.87
N SER A 98 18.67 13.45 7.78
CA SER A 98 19.76 13.54 8.76
C SER A 98 19.24 13.82 10.17
N ILE A 99 18.29 14.75 10.28
CA ILE A 99 17.71 15.12 11.57
C ILE A 99 16.91 13.95 12.14
N CYS A 100 16.08 13.30 11.32
CA CYS A 100 15.27 12.15 11.74
C CYS A 100 16.13 10.99 12.20
N GLU A 101 17.20 10.69 11.49
CA GLU A 101 18.13 9.63 11.88
C GLU A 101 18.75 9.90 13.25
N SER A 102 19.20 11.13 13.49
CA SER A 102 19.79 11.53 14.76
C SER A 102 18.78 11.44 15.91
N VAL A 103 17.56 11.92 15.69
CA VAL A 103 16.50 11.89 16.70
C VAL A 103 16.12 10.44 17.03
N LEU A 104 15.99 9.60 16.01
CA LEU A 104 15.63 8.20 16.19
C LEU A 104 16.72 7.44 16.94
N ASP A 105 17.98 7.67 16.61
CA ASP A 105 19.10 7.04 17.31
C ASP A 105 19.12 7.42 18.79
N ALA A 106 18.92 8.69 19.10
CA ALA A 106 18.85 9.15 20.48
C ALA A 106 17.67 8.52 21.25
N PHE A 107 16.50 8.48 20.62
CA PHE A 107 15.29 7.91 21.20
C PHE A 107 15.46 6.42 21.48
N ARG A 108 15.97 5.68 20.51
CA ARG A 108 16.18 4.23 20.61
C ARG A 108 17.25 3.88 21.64
N SER A 109 18.31 4.67 21.72
CA SER A 109 19.35 4.50 22.74
C SER A 109 18.81 4.73 24.13
N ALA A 110 17.97 5.76 24.32
CA ALA A 110 17.33 6.03 25.60
C ALA A 110 16.41 4.91 26.04
N GLN A 111 15.62 4.35 25.09
CA GLN A 111 14.74 3.21 25.36
C GLN A 111 15.55 1.96 25.72
N GLY A 112 16.67 1.73 25.00
CA GLY A 112 17.55 0.61 25.28
C GLY A 112 18.16 0.69 26.67
N LYS A 113 18.56 1.88 27.10
CA LYS A 113 19.08 2.10 28.45
C LYS A 113 18.03 1.86 29.53
N MET A 114 16.80 2.31 29.28
CA MET A 114 15.69 2.10 30.22
C MET A 114 15.39 0.61 30.40
N ILE A 115 15.48 -0.17 29.32
CA ILE A 115 15.25 -1.62 29.37
C ILE A 115 16.39 -2.33 30.10
N VAL A 116 17.63 -1.91 29.85
CA VAL A 116 18.83 -2.52 30.44
C VAL A 116 18.94 -2.23 31.94
N ASP A 117 18.51 -1.06 32.37
CA ASP A 117 18.57 -0.63 33.77
C ASP A 117 17.50 -1.28 34.67
N GLN A 118 16.60 -2.04 34.07
CA GLN A 118 15.60 -2.84 34.79
C GLN A 118 16.07 -4.25 35.05
#